data_6a5501435295ec9e5d2e6feaabb48aa8
#
_entry.id   6a5501435295ec9e5d2e6feaabb48aa8
#
_cell.length_a   1.000
_cell.length_b   1.000
_cell.length_c   1.000
_cell.angle_alpha   90.00
_cell.angle_beta   90.00
_cell.angle_gamma   90.00
#
_symmetry.space_group_name_H-M   'P 1'
#
loop_
_entity.id
_entity.type
_entity.pdbx_description
1 polymer ?
#
loop_
_entity_poly.entity_id
_entity_poly.type
_entity_poly.pdbx_seq_one_letter_code
_entity_poly.pdbx_strand_id
1 'polypeptide(L)'
;VIFLPDYAPNVRKPAVRSAEAFLDLDMPDVDNHPSLLYLRQAIASTAARVHGEVPVCGILTAAVDLPAIVMGIDQWLETLLFDGDRAAAILTRCIDHFAALANAMLHDGAAFIAVPAMFTNPRLVFRRMIDDLILPAMARSFALVRGPIVFHHGGNPMVPFLEDYLDLPGVVGYAVDHRDPLGKARHLLGPEKLLLGNINGPALARLSPQRALAKVDDILHDRQDDYRFIFLNAGADIPLDTPPELVTLLSAGFTGT
;
A
#
# COMPACT_ATOMS: atom_id res chain seq x y z
N VAL A 1 13.46 -10.78 11.09
CA VAL A 1 12.93 -11.15 9.77
C VAL A 1 13.32 -12.58 9.47
N ILE A 2 12.44 -13.35 8.88
CA ILE A 2 12.74 -14.69 8.34
C ILE A 2 12.72 -14.57 6.83
N PHE A 3 13.77 -15.06 6.20
CA PHE A 3 13.82 -15.31 4.76
C PHE A 3 13.53 -16.78 4.54
N LEU A 4 12.46 -17.10 3.84
CA LEU A 4 12.09 -18.45 3.43
C LEU A 4 12.35 -18.59 1.93
N PRO A 5 12.75 -19.79 1.44
CA PRO A 5 13.05 -19.97 0.02
C PRO A 5 11.89 -19.65 -0.92
N ASP A 6 10.67 -19.92 -0.48
CA ASP A 6 9.47 -19.92 -1.32
C ASP A 6 8.43 -18.85 -0.91
N TYR A 7 8.78 -17.94 0.02
CA TYR A 7 7.86 -16.92 0.52
C TYR A 7 8.54 -15.59 0.71
N ALA A 8 7.76 -14.52 0.62
CA ALA A 8 8.25 -13.19 0.95
C ALA A 8 8.78 -13.13 2.39
N PRO A 9 9.80 -12.30 2.67
CA PRO A 9 10.31 -12.11 4.02
C PRO A 9 9.19 -11.73 5.00
N ASN A 10 9.19 -12.34 6.18
CA ASN A 10 8.17 -12.07 7.19
C ASN A 10 8.81 -11.72 8.54
N VAL A 11 8.04 -11.02 9.40
CA VAL A 11 8.46 -10.70 10.77
C VAL A 11 8.20 -11.91 11.66
N ARG A 12 9.26 -12.54 12.15
CA ARG A 12 9.14 -13.68 13.06
C ARG A 12 8.78 -13.28 14.49
N LYS A 13 9.38 -12.18 14.96
CA LYS A 13 9.16 -11.64 16.29
C LYS A 13 9.13 -10.12 16.19
N PRO A 14 8.24 -9.46 16.91
CA PRO A 14 8.30 -8.02 17.09
C PRO A 14 9.68 -7.57 17.61
N ALA A 15 10.11 -6.39 17.21
CA ALA A 15 11.36 -5.79 17.68
C ALA A 15 11.26 -5.42 19.16
N VAL A 16 10.10 -4.94 19.59
CA VAL A 16 9.75 -4.59 20.97
C VAL A 16 8.39 -5.17 21.32
N ARG A 17 8.01 -5.16 22.60
CA ARG A 17 6.77 -5.78 23.08
C ARG A 17 5.94 -4.89 24.01
N SER A 18 6.23 -3.61 24.04
CA SER A 18 5.42 -2.64 24.77
C SER A 18 5.50 -1.26 24.13
N ALA A 19 4.55 -0.40 24.44
CA ALA A 19 4.51 0.98 23.98
C ALA A 19 5.71 1.79 24.51
N GLU A 20 6.14 1.57 25.77
CA GLU A 20 7.32 2.20 26.35
C GLU A 20 8.58 1.82 25.56
N ALA A 21 8.78 0.52 25.32
CA ALA A 21 9.94 0.06 24.58
C ALA A 21 9.93 0.56 23.11
N PHE A 22 8.75 0.80 22.53
CA PHE A 22 8.66 1.45 21.23
C PHE A 22 9.10 2.91 21.27
N LEU A 23 8.68 3.63 22.30
CA LEU A 23 9.05 5.04 22.49
C LEU A 23 10.54 5.24 22.79
N ASP A 24 11.19 4.24 23.38
CA ASP A 24 12.64 4.23 23.63
C ASP A 24 13.45 3.77 22.40
N LEU A 25 12.81 3.24 21.36
CA LEU A 25 13.49 2.72 20.18
C LEU A 25 14.00 3.86 19.29
N ASP A 26 15.27 3.84 18.92
CA ASP A 26 15.77 4.74 17.88
C ASP A 26 15.19 4.38 16.52
N MET A 27 14.55 5.34 15.87
CA MET A 27 14.08 5.14 14.48
C MET A 27 15.30 5.08 13.55
N PRO A 28 15.31 4.13 12.58
CA PRO A 28 16.42 4.01 11.64
C PRO A 28 16.64 5.31 10.87
N ASP A 29 17.88 5.78 10.84
CA ASP A 29 18.27 6.92 10.04
C ASP A 29 18.13 6.60 8.54
N VAL A 30 17.31 7.37 7.85
CA VAL A 30 16.97 7.16 6.44
C VAL A 30 18.20 7.31 5.53
N ASP A 31 19.17 8.12 5.91
CA ASP A 31 20.36 8.41 5.12
C ASP A 31 21.55 7.52 5.46
N ASN A 32 21.53 6.80 6.59
CA ASN A 32 22.69 6.04 7.05
C ASN A 32 22.39 4.57 7.37
N HIS A 33 21.11 4.18 7.58
CA HIS A 33 20.81 2.79 7.91
C HIS A 33 20.98 1.86 6.68
N PRO A 34 21.81 0.80 6.77
CA PRO A 34 22.18 -0.01 5.59
C PRO A 34 21.00 -0.58 4.81
N SER A 35 19.95 -1.06 5.49
CA SER A 35 18.77 -1.62 4.81
C SER A 35 17.96 -0.55 4.08
N LEU A 36 17.90 0.68 4.61
CA LEU A 36 17.19 1.78 3.95
C LEU A 36 17.99 2.31 2.77
N LEU A 37 19.31 2.40 2.91
CA LEU A 37 20.21 2.73 1.78
C LEU A 37 20.09 1.69 0.66
N TYR A 38 20.04 0.40 0.99
CA TYR A 38 19.83 -0.65 -0.01
C TYR A 38 18.52 -0.47 -0.78
N LEU A 39 17.43 -0.21 -0.08
CA LEU A 39 16.12 0.05 -0.68
C LEU A 39 16.14 1.28 -1.59
N ARG A 40 16.73 2.37 -1.14
CA ARG A 40 16.88 3.61 -1.90
C ARG A 40 17.73 3.41 -3.16
N GLN A 41 18.86 2.70 -3.05
CA GLN A 41 19.70 2.34 -4.19
C GLN A 41 18.97 1.46 -5.21
N ALA A 42 18.12 0.54 -4.75
CA ALA A 42 17.29 -0.27 -5.63
C ALA A 42 16.32 0.59 -6.44
N ILE A 43 15.67 1.58 -5.81
CA ILE A 43 14.79 2.55 -6.49
C ILE A 43 15.60 3.35 -7.52
N ALA A 44 16.72 3.96 -7.12
CA ALA A 44 17.55 4.77 -8.01
C ALA A 44 18.06 3.98 -9.22
N SER A 45 18.52 2.75 -8.99
CA SER A 45 19.01 1.87 -10.05
C SER A 45 17.89 1.46 -11.01
N THR A 46 16.69 1.20 -10.48
CA THR A 46 15.52 0.84 -11.31
C THR A 46 15.07 2.04 -12.14
N ALA A 47 14.94 3.22 -11.52
CA ALA A 47 14.55 4.45 -12.20
C ALA A 47 15.54 4.81 -13.34
N ALA A 48 16.83 4.71 -13.07
CA ALA A 48 17.86 4.91 -14.09
C ALA A 48 17.76 3.90 -15.24
N ARG A 49 17.39 2.65 -14.94
CA ARG A 49 17.32 1.57 -15.94
C ARG A 49 16.09 1.71 -16.87
N VAL A 50 14.96 2.17 -16.33
CA VAL A 50 13.73 2.32 -17.13
C VAL A 50 13.64 3.65 -17.87
N HIS A 51 14.58 4.58 -17.64
CA HIS A 51 14.72 5.86 -18.34
C HIS A 51 13.41 6.68 -18.46
N GLY A 52 12.48 6.54 -17.52
CA GLY A 52 11.20 7.21 -17.53
C GLY A 52 10.12 6.58 -18.42
N GLU A 53 10.41 5.46 -19.07
CA GLU A 53 9.43 4.72 -19.87
C GLU A 53 8.31 4.11 -19.01
N VAL A 54 8.67 3.73 -17.76
CA VAL A 54 7.74 3.15 -16.79
C VAL A 54 7.89 3.86 -15.44
N PRO A 55 6.80 4.25 -14.77
CA PRO A 55 6.88 4.85 -13.45
C PRO A 55 7.38 3.84 -12.41
N VAL A 56 8.40 4.21 -11.64
CA VAL A 56 8.89 3.42 -10.51
C VAL A 56 8.10 3.76 -9.26
N CYS A 57 7.58 2.76 -8.58
CA CYS A 57 6.80 2.92 -7.35
C CYS A 57 7.65 2.67 -6.12
N GLY A 58 7.64 3.59 -5.16
CA GLY A 58 8.07 3.32 -3.79
C GLY A 58 6.90 2.77 -2.98
N ILE A 59 7.09 1.62 -2.31
CA ILE A 59 6.04 1.04 -1.45
C ILE A 59 6.44 1.23 0.00
N LEU A 60 5.58 1.89 0.79
CA LEU A 60 5.78 2.10 2.22
C LEU A 60 4.53 1.73 3.01
N THR A 61 4.73 0.96 4.06
CA THR A 61 3.68 0.76 5.08
C THR A 61 3.26 2.10 5.67
N ALA A 62 1.95 2.33 5.78
CA ALA A 62 1.42 3.55 6.38
C ALA A 62 2.00 3.80 7.79
N ALA A 63 2.21 5.07 8.15
CA ALA A 63 2.70 5.43 9.49
C ALA A 63 1.84 4.83 10.60
N VAL A 64 0.55 4.67 10.37
CA VAL A 64 -0.42 4.10 11.33
C VAL A 64 -0.33 2.58 11.49
N ASP A 65 0.25 1.89 10.51
CA ASP A 65 0.44 0.43 10.52
C ASP A 65 1.85 0.03 11.02
N LEU A 66 2.81 0.95 10.94
CA LEU A 66 4.20 0.68 11.32
C LEU A 66 4.35 0.16 12.76
N PRO A 67 3.61 0.68 13.78
CA PRO A 67 3.67 0.14 15.12
C PRO A 67 3.31 -1.35 15.21
N ALA A 68 2.31 -1.80 14.43
CA ALA A 68 1.91 -3.21 14.41
C ALA A 68 3.02 -4.15 13.90
N ILE A 69 3.86 -3.67 12.99
CA ILE A 69 5.00 -4.42 12.47
C ILE A 69 6.12 -4.48 13.52
N VAL A 70 6.37 -3.38 14.23
CA VAL A 70 7.48 -3.21 15.15
C VAL A 70 7.22 -3.86 16.52
N MET A 71 6.01 -3.69 17.09
CA MET A 71 5.66 -4.17 18.43
C MET A 71 4.67 -5.35 18.44
N GLY A 72 4.11 -5.70 17.28
CA GLY A 72 3.10 -6.73 17.13
C GLY A 72 1.67 -6.17 17.14
N ILE A 73 0.78 -6.86 16.42
CA ILE A 73 -0.62 -6.43 16.24
C ILE A 73 -1.35 -6.32 17.57
N ASP A 74 -1.23 -7.33 18.43
CA ASP A 74 -1.93 -7.39 19.72
C ASP A 74 -1.57 -6.20 20.59
N GLN A 75 -0.28 -5.92 20.75
CA GLN A 75 0.22 -4.80 21.56
C GLN A 75 -0.17 -3.45 20.97
N TRP A 76 -0.16 -3.32 19.64
CA TRP A 76 -0.61 -2.09 18.99
C TRP A 76 -2.10 -1.84 19.18
N LEU A 77 -2.93 -2.87 19.01
CA LEU A 77 -4.37 -2.77 19.26
C LEU A 77 -4.68 -2.47 20.71
N GLU A 78 -4.00 -3.11 21.67
CA GLU A 78 -4.12 -2.82 23.09
C GLU A 78 -3.78 -1.35 23.40
N THR A 79 -2.67 -0.85 22.86
CA THR A 79 -2.27 0.56 23.02
C THR A 79 -3.31 1.51 22.41
N LEU A 80 -3.79 1.24 21.20
CA LEU A 80 -4.85 2.02 20.56
C LEU A 80 -6.14 2.07 21.39
N LEU A 81 -6.52 0.93 21.99
CA LEU A 81 -7.79 0.80 22.72
C LEU A 81 -7.75 1.43 24.09
N PHE A 82 -6.63 1.35 24.81
CA PHE A 82 -6.56 1.62 26.25
C PHE A 82 -5.59 2.74 26.62
N ASP A 83 -4.73 3.19 25.70
CA ASP A 83 -3.72 4.22 25.95
C ASP A 83 -3.55 5.17 24.76
N GLY A 84 -4.56 6.01 24.54
CA GLY A 84 -4.59 6.93 23.40
C GLY A 84 -3.44 7.93 23.37
N ASP A 85 -2.95 8.37 24.54
CA ASP A 85 -1.84 9.30 24.64
C ASP A 85 -0.53 8.67 24.15
N ARG A 86 -0.26 7.43 24.56
CA ARG A 86 0.90 6.69 24.06
C ARG A 86 0.75 6.34 22.58
N ALA A 87 -0.43 5.96 22.15
CA ALA A 87 -0.70 5.73 20.73
C ALA A 87 -0.40 6.98 19.90
N ALA A 88 -0.82 8.16 20.34
CA ALA A 88 -0.54 9.42 19.68
C ALA A 88 0.97 9.75 19.64
N ALA A 89 1.69 9.49 20.74
CA ALA A 89 3.14 9.68 20.80
C ALA A 89 3.89 8.74 19.83
N ILE A 90 3.52 7.47 19.79
CA ILE A 90 4.06 6.47 18.85
C ILE A 90 3.80 6.91 17.41
N LEU A 91 2.56 7.29 17.07
CA LEU A 91 2.20 7.75 15.75
C LEU A 91 3.00 8.98 15.31
N THR A 92 3.27 9.90 16.20
CA THR A 92 4.09 11.09 15.89
C THR A 92 5.48 10.68 15.39
N ARG A 93 6.14 9.75 16.05
CA ARG A 93 7.45 9.22 15.61
C ARG A 93 7.37 8.48 14.27
N CYS A 94 6.31 7.69 14.09
CA CYS A 94 6.09 6.98 12.82
C CYS A 94 5.83 7.93 11.65
N ILE A 95 5.12 9.03 11.87
CA ILE A 95 4.82 10.06 10.86
C ILE A 95 6.12 10.67 10.33
N ASP A 96 7.01 11.09 11.22
CA ASP A 96 8.26 11.74 10.84
C ASP A 96 9.16 10.78 10.04
N HIS A 97 9.28 9.53 10.50
CA HIS A 97 10.05 8.49 9.80
C HIS A 97 9.44 8.15 8.42
N PHE A 98 8.14 7.95 8.36
CA PHE A 98 7.41 7.70 7.12
C PHE A 98 7.65 8.81 6.09
N ALA A 99 7.48 10.06 6.50
CA ALA A 99 7.65 11.20 5.62
C ALA A 99 9.11 11.35 5.13
N ALA A 100 10.09 11.14 6.01
CA ALA A 100 11.49 11.18 5.65
C ALA A 100 11.82 10.11 4.59
N LEU A 101 11.40 8.87 4.81
CA LEU A 101 11.67 7.76 3.89
C LEU A 101 10.91 7.93 2.56
N ALA A 102 9.64 8.34 2.59
CA ALA A 102 8.86 8.62 1.39
C ALA A 102 9.55 9.68 0.51
N ASN A 103 9.97 10.78 1.13
CA ASN A 103 10.64 11.86 0.41
C ASN A 103 12.03 11.44 -0.12
N ALA A 104 12.76 10.60 0.60
CA ALA A 104 14.02 10.05 0.12
C ALA A 104 13.81 9.13 -1.10
N MET A 105 12.79 8.26 -1.08
CA MET A 105 12.44 7.42 -2.23
C MET A 105 12.04 8.25 -3.45
N LEU A 106 11.25 9.31 -3.27
CA LEU A 106 10.88 10.23 -4.36
C LEU A 106 12.11 10.94 -4.92
N HIS A 107 13.02 11.40 -4.06
CA HIS A 107 14.29 12.00 -4.48
C HIS A 107 15.15 11.03 -5.28
N ASP A 108 15.16 9.76 -4.91
CA ASP A 108 15.94 8.71 -5.56
C ASP A 108 15.30 8.18 -6.87
N GLY A 109 14.14 8.72 -7.28
CA GLY A 109 13.54 8.46 -8.58
C GLY A 109 12.23 7.68 -8.56
N ALA A 110 11.63 7.44 -7.38
CA ALA A 110 10.26 6.96 -7.35
C ALA A 110 9.31 8.03 -7.93
N ALA A 111 8.44 7.63 -8.84
CA ALA A 111 7.44 8.53 -9.44
C ALA A 111 6.27 8.81 -8.48
N PHE A 112 5.98 7.89 -7.59
CA PHE A 112 4.94 7.99 -6.57
C PHE A 112 5.21 7.00 -5.43
N ILE A 113 4.49 7.19 -4.32
CA ILE A 113 4.52 6.28 -3.16
C ILE A 113 3.19 5.53 -3.06
N ALA A 114 3.23 4.21 -3.09
CA ALA A 114 2.07 3.38 -2.78
C ALA A 114 2.05 3.09 -1.27
N VAL A 115 0.91 3.34 -0.65
CA VAL A 115 0.76 3.24 0.81
C VAL A 115 -0.36 2.27 1.15
N PRO A 116 -0.05 1.00 1.43
CA PRO A 116 -1.00 0.09 2.04
C PRO A 116 -1.24 0.47 3.50
N ALA A 117 -2.52 0.50 3.91
CA ALA A 117 -2.92 0.84 5.27
C ALA A 117 -4.06 -0.08 5.74
N MET A 118 -3.77 -1.00 6.66
CA MET A 118 -4.75 -1.93 7.21
C MET A 118 -5.57 -1.33 8.36
N PHE A 119 -4.92 -0.57 9.25
CA PHE A 119 -5.56 -0.01 10.45
C PHE A 119 -6.49 1.16 10.18
N THR A 120 -6.61 1.60 8.94
CA THR A 120 -7.66 2.54 8.52
C THR A 120 -9.01 1.86 8.30
N ASN A 121 -9.07 0.52 8.35
CA ASN A 121 -10.29 -0.22 8.03
C ASN A 121 -11.20 -0.36 9.25
N PRO A 122 -12.47 0.15 9.21
CA PRO A 122 -13.44 0.03 10.30
C PRO A 122 -13.83 -1.40 10.67
N ARG A 123 -13.40 -2.41 9.89
CA ARG A 123 -13.56 -3.83 10.23
C ARG A 123 -12.46 -4.35 11.16
N LEU A 124 -11.35 -3.62 11.29
CA LEU A 124 -10.20 -3.99 12.12
C LEU A 124 -10.12 -3.17 13.39
N VAL A 125 -10.47 -1.88 13.30
CA VAL A 125 -10.44 -0.95 14.43
C VAL A 125 -11.78 -0.23 14.56
N PHE A 126 -12.10 0.23 15.77
CA PHE A 126 -13.35 0.96 15.98
C PHE A 126 -13.37 2.29 15.23
N ARG A 127 -14.51 2.65 14.68
CA ARG A 127 -14.74 3.90 13.94
C ARG A 127 -14.21 5.12 14.69
N ARG A 128 -14.50 5.22 15.99
CA ARG A 128 -14.00 6.31 16.83
C ARG A 128 -12.47 6.45 16.79
N MET A 129 -11.74 5.33 16.80
CA MET A 129 -10.27 5.37 16.75
C MET A 129 -9.78 5.84 15.38
N ILE A 130 -10.50 5.48 14.33
CA ILE A 130 -10.21 5.97 12.98
C ILE A 130 -10.39 7.48 12.94
N ASP A 131 -11.51 8.00 13.43
CA ASP A 131 -11.84 9.42 13.37
C ASP A 131 -10.94 10.27 14.29
N ASP A 132 -10.70 9.80 15.51
CA ASP A 132 -9.98 10.60 16.54
C ASP A 132 -8.45 10.53 16.39
N LEU A 133 -7.90 9.44 15.83
CA LEU A 133 -6.46 9.18 15.86
C LEU A 133 -5.86 8.80 14.51
N ILE A 134 -6.45 7.81 13.83
CA ILE A 134 -5.84 7.20 12.63
C ILE A 134 -5.89 8.15 11.42
N LEU A 135 -7.06 8.66 11.07
CA LEU A 135 -7.22 9.60 9.95
C LEU A 135 -6.42 10.89 10.14
N PRO A 136 -6.45 11.54 11.31
CA PRO A 136 -5.59 12.70 11.56
C PRO A 136 -4.10 12.38 11.43
N ALA A 137 -3.64 11.22 11.91
CA ALA A 137 -2.24 10.80 11.77
C ALA A 137 -1.86 10.55 10.30
N MET A 138 -2.75 9.92 9.53
CA MET A 138 -2.55 9.73 8.10
C MET A 138 -2.50 11.05 7.36
N ALA A 139 -3.46 11.95 7.59
CA ALA A 139 -3.48 13.26 6.96
C ALA A 139 -2.19 14.05 7.24
N ARG A 140 -1.70 14.01 8.49
CA ARG A 140 -0.42 14.63 8.87
C ARG A 140 0.76 14.00 8.13
N SER A 141 0.82 12.66 8.08
CA SER A 141 1.93 11.95 7.42
C SER A 141 1.95 12.21 5.92
N PHE A 142 0.80 12.22 5.27
CA PHE A 142 0.68 12.45 3.83
C PHE A 142 0.95 13.90 3.45
N ALA A 143 0.55 14.86 4.27
CA ALA A 143 0.85 16.28 4.05
C ALA A 143 2.36 16.60 4.05
N LEU A 144 3.20 15.76 4.66
CA LEU A 144 4.65 15.90 4.68
C LEU A 144 5.34 15.26 3.46
N VAL A 145 4.63 14.47 2.66
CA VAL A 145 5.17 13.83 1.45
C VAL A 145 5.15 14.81 0.29
N ARG A 146 6.30 14.96 -0.41
CA ARG A 146 6.50 15.95 -1.49
C ARG A 146 6.23 15.39 -2.88
N GLY A 147 5.34 14.42 -3.00
CA GLY A 147 4.99 13.79 -4.27
C GLY A 147 3.68 13.03 -4.24
N PRO A 148 3.30 12.40 -5.36
CA PRO A 148 2.03 11.70 -5.46
C PRO A 148 1.98 10.47 -4.56
N ILE A 149 0.79 10.23 -3.99
CA ILE A 149 0.49 9.03 -3.17
C ILE A 149 -0.62 8.24 -3.85
N VAL A 150 -0.45 6.92 -3.91
CA VAL A 150 -1.51 5.96 -4.22
C VAL A 150 -1.88 5.22 -2.94
N PHE A 151 -3.13 5.37 -2.52
CA PHE A 151 -3.62 4.80 -1.29
C PHE A 151 -4.26 3.42 -1.52
N HIS A 152 -4.03 2.49 -0.60
CA HIS A 152 -4.51 1.11 -0.68
C HIS A 152 -4.93 0.58 0.70
N HIS A 153 -6.04 -0.14 0.80
CA HIS A 153 -6.62 -0.62 2.06
C HIS A 153 -6.08 -1.99 2.52
N GLY A 154 -4.85 -2.34 2.13
CA GLY A 154 -4.18 -3.56 2.61
C GLY A 154 -4.92 -4.87 2.29
N GLY A 155 -5.56 -4.98 1.11
CA GLY A 155 -6.28 -6.20 0.71
C GLY A 155 -7.67 -6.36 1.32
N ASN A 156 -8.28 -5.25 1.75
CA ASN A 156 -9.65 -5.21 2.23
C ASN A 156 -10.51 -4.29 1.35
N PRO A 157 -11.83 -4.57 1.21
CA PRO A 157 -12.73 -3.68 0.50
C PRO A 157 -12.66 -2.25 1.02
N MET A 158 -12.47 -1.30 0.11
CA MET A 158 -12.32 0.12 0.41
C MET A 158 -13.61 0.89 0.09
N VAL A 159 -14.32 0.52 -0.96
CA VAL A 159 -15.49 1.26 -1.46
C VAL A 159 -16.54 1.57 -0.39
N PRO A 160 -16.81 0.71 0.60
CA PRO A 160 -17.75 1.04 1.67
C PRO A 160 -17.34 2.24 2.56
N PHE A 161 -16.06 2.61 2.52
CA PHE A 161 -15.47 3.64 3.40
C PHE A 161 -14.67 4.68 2.59
N LEU A 162 -14.76 4.65 1.27
CA LEU A 162 -13.89 5.43 0.38
C LEU A 162 -14.03 6.94 0.61
N GLU A 163 -15.24 7.40 0.93
CA GLU A 163 -15.52 8.82 1.19
C GLU A 163 -14.70 9.38 2.36
N ASP A 164 -14.34 8.56 3.35
CA ASP A 164 -13.53 8.98 4.49
C ASP A 164 -12.09 9.34 4.11
N TYR A 165 -11.63 8.88 2.96
CA TYR A 165 -10.22 9.01 2.52
C TYR A 165 -10.02 9.94 1.33
N LEU A 166 -11.08 10.49 0.73
CA LEU A 166 -10.99 11.30 -0.49
C LEU A 166 -10.18 12.58 -0.30
N ASP A 167 -10.21 13.14 0.91
CA ASP A 167 -9.53 14.40 1.27
C ASP A 167 -8.12 14.20 1.82
N LEU A 168 -7.58 12.97 1.80
CA LEU A 168 -6.20 12.74 2.25
C LEU A 168 -5.21 13.51 1.35
N PRO A 169 -4.30 14.31 1.95
CA PRO A 169 -3.34 15.12 1.21
C PRO A 169 -2.46 14.30 0.27
N GLY A 170 -2.22 14.82 -0.94
CA GLY A 170 -1.30 14.20 -1.89
C GLY A 170 -1.78 12.91 -2.53
N VAL A 171 -2.94 12.37 -2.15
CA VAL A 171 -3.50 11.15 -2.74
C VAL A 171 -4.08 11.45 -4.11
N VAL A 172 -3.43 10.89 -5.13
CA VAL A 172 -3.83 11.04 -6.54
C VAL A 172 -4.59 9.82 -7.06
N GLY A 173 -4.54 8.69 -6.36
CA GLY A 173 -5.17 7.46 -6.79
C GLY A 173 -5.44 6.47 -5.67
N TYR A 174 -6.35 5.55 -5.93
CA TYR A 174 -6.83 4.56 -4.97
C TYR A 174 -6.79 3.17 -5.61
N ALA A 175 -6.06 2.25 -4.98
CA ALA A 175 -6.05 0.85 -5.37
C ALA A 175 -7.14 0.11 -4.59
N VAL A 176 -8.20 -0.29 -5.30
CA VAL A 176 -9.39 -0.93 -4.69
C VAL A 176 -9.26 -2.46 -4.71
N ASP A 177 -9.92 -3.12 -3.75
CA ASP A 177 -9.90 -4.58 -3.61
C ASP A 177 -10.69 -5.26 -4.75
N HIS A 178 -10.36 -6.51 -5.05
CA HIS A 178 -11.05 -7.30 -6.08
C HIS A 178 -12.55 -7.53 -5.82
N ARG A 179 -12.99 -7.30 -4.59
CA ARG A 179 -14.42 -7.37 -4.18
C ARG A 179 -15.12 -6.02 -4.32
N ASP A 180 -14.39 -4.95 -4.56
CA ASP A 180 -14.96 -3.62 -4.74
C ASP A 180 -15.53 -3.47 -6.16
N PRO A 181 -16.78 -2.98 -6.31
CA PRO A 181 -17.35 -2.72 -7.63
C PRO A 181 -16.70 -1.47 -8.25
N LEU A 182 -15.98 -1.65 -9.36
CA LEU A 182 -15.22 -0.58 -10.05
C LEU A 182 -16.09 0.61 -10.45
N GLY A 183 -17.32 0.36 -10.94
CA GLY A 183 -18.25 1.43 -11.30
C GLY A 183 -18.62 2.31 -10.10
N LYS A 184 -18.85 1.71 -8.92
CA LYS A 184 -19.12 2.46 -7.70
C LYS A 184 -17.89 3.20 -7.21
N ALA A 185 -16.71 2.56 -7.27
CA ALA A 185 -15.45 3.21 -6.93
C ALA A 185 -15.23 4.46 -7.79
N ARG A 186 -15.39 4.34 -9.13
CA ARG A 186 -15.27 5.47 -10.05
C ARG A 186 -16.26 6.59 -9.75
N HIS A 187 -17.51 6.24 -9.43
CA HIS A 187 -18.53 7.25 -9.09
C HIS A 187 -18.11 8.08 -7.86
N LEU A 188 -17.59 7.43 -6.81
CA LEU A 188 -17.14 8.08 -5.59
C LEU A 188 -15.86 8.90 -5.81
N LEU A 189 -14.90 8.38 -6.57
CA LEU A 189 -13.62 9.06 -6.84
C LEU A 189 -13.76 10.26 -7.76
N GLY A 190 -14.84 10.33 -8.55
CA GLY A 190 -14.96 11.33 -9.61
C GLY A 190 -13.98 11.09 -10.76
N PRO A 191 -13.91 12.01 -11.74
CA PRO A 191 -13.13 11.82 -12.97
C PRO A 191 -11.63 12.07 -12.80
N GLU A 192 -11.20 12.78 -11.75
CA GLU A 192 -9.83 13.28 -11.63
C GLU A 192 -8.86 12.28 -10.95
N LYS A 193 -9.35 11.48 -10.02
CA LYS A 193 -8.52 10.54 -9.28
C LYS A 193 -8.23 9.27 -10.10
N LEU A 194 -7.04 8.73 -9.95
CA LEU A 194 -6.72 7.42 -10.52
C LEU A 194 -7.48 6.33 -9.77
N LEU A 195 -8.11 5.44 -10.52
CA LEU A 195 -8.70 4.20 -10.00
C LEU A 195 -7.80 3.03 -10.42
N LEU A 196 -7.25 2.32 -9.46
CA LEU A 196 -6.40 1.16 -9.71
C LEU A 196 -7.11 -0.11 -9.22
N GLY A 197 -7.05 -1.16 -10.01
CA GLY A 197 -7.65 -2.45 -9.60
C GLY A 197 -7.97 -3.36 -10.77
N ASN A 198 -8.70 -4.44 -10.60
CA ASN A 198 -8.93 -5.06 -9.29
C ASN A 198 -9.02 -6.57 -9.42
N ILE A 199 -8.00 -7.19 -10.02
CA ILE A 199 -7.96 -8.65 -10.13
C ILE A 199 -7.40 -9.27 -8.83
N ASN A 200 -7.88 -10.47 -8.51
CA ASN A 200 -7.37 -11.24 -7.38
C ASN A 200 -6.26 -12.18 -7.84
N GLY A 201 -4.99 -11.86 -7.53
CA GLY A 201 -3.84 -12.66 -7.91
C GLY A 201 -3.92 -14.12 -7.45
N PRO A 202 -4.21 -14.43 -6.17
CA PRO A 202 -4.39 -15.80 -5.72
C PRO A 202 -5.50 -16.58 -6.43
N ALA A 203 -6.60 -15.91 -6.81
CA ALA A 203 -7.65 -16.53 -7.58
C ALA A 203 -7.23 -16.74 -9.05
N LEU A 204 -6.51 -15.78 -9.62
CA LEU A 204 -5.99 -15.84 -10.98
C LEU A 204 -5.09 -17.06 -11.17
N ALA A 205 -4.18 -17.32 -10.24
CA ALA A 205 -3.27 -18.46 -10.28
C ALA A 205 -3.96 -19.84 -10.32
N ARG A 206 -5.23 -19.89 -9.89
CA ARG A 206 -6.04 -21.12 -9.87
C ARG A 206 -6.97 -21.29 -11.08
N LEU A 207 -7.01 -20.31 -11.97
CA LEU A 207 -7.84 -20.35 -13.17
C LEU A 207 -7.10 -21.02 -14.32
N SER A 208 -7.86 -21.59 -15.27
CA SER A 208 -7.26 -21.93 -16.57
C SER A 208 -6.86 -20.66 -17.30
N PRO A 209 -5.85 -20.70 -18.20
CA PRO A 209 -5.42 -19.53 -18.95
C PRO A 209 -6.57 -18.78 -19.65
N GLN A 210 -7.50 -19.52 -20.25
CA GLN A 210 -8.66 -18.94 -20.95
C GLN A 210 -9.60 -18.20 -20.00
N ARG A 211 -9.84 -18.73 -18.81
CA ARG A 211 -10.68 -18.09 -17.78
C ARG A 211 -9.99 -16.86 -17.17
N ALA A 212 -8.67 -16.92 -17.03
CA ALA A 212 -7.89 -15.80 -16.54
C ALA A 212 -7.95 -14.62 -17.52
N LEU A 213 -7.71 -14.89 -18.82
CA LEU A 213 -7.84 -13.89 -19.89
C LEU A 213 -9.24 -13.30 -19.92
N ALA A 214 -10.28 -14.12 -19.99
CA ALA A 214 -11.66 -13.64 -20.04
C ALA A 214 -11.96 -12.69 -18.86
N LYS A 215 -11.44 -12.98 -17.66
CA LYS A 215 -11.65 -12.13 -16.48
C LYS A 215 -10.90 -10.80 -16.58
N VAL A 216 -9.72 -10.78 -17.20
CA VAL A 216 -8.98 -9.54 -17.48
C VAL A 216 -9.71 -8.72 -18.53
N ASP A 217 -10.14 -9.37 -19.63
CA ASP A 217 -10.87 -8.73 -20.72
C ASP A 217 -12.19 -8.11 -20.24
N ASP A 218 -12.93 -8.79 -19.35
CA ASP A 218 -14.16 -8.26 -18.73
C ASP A 218 -13.88 -6.96 -17.96
N ILE A 219 -12.82 -6.91 -17.17
CA ILE A 219 -12.42 -5.72 -16.40
C ILE A 219 -12.00 -4.58 -17.35
N LEU A 220 -11.17 -4.88 -18.33
CA LEU A 220 -10.68 -3.88 -19.29
C LEU A 220 -11.83 -3.34 -20.14
N HIS A 221 -12.73 -4.19 -20.61
CA HIS A 221 -13.92 -3.78 -21.36
C HIS A 221 -14.86 -2.89 -20.53
N ASP A 222 -15.10 -3.24 -19.26
CA ASP A 222 -15.90 -2.44 -18.32
C ASP A 222 -15.31 -1.04 -18.07
N ARG A 223 -13.99 -0.88 -18.25
CA ARG A 223 -13.24 0.36 -17.98
C ARG A 223 -12.61 0.97 -19.24
N GLN A 224 -12.94 0.53 -20.44
CA GLN A 224 -12.32 0.97 -21.69
C GLN A 224 -12.38 2.49 -21.92
N ASP A 225 -13.41 3.17 -21.44
CA ASP A 225 -13.60 4.61 -21.56
C ASP A 225 -13.11 5.40 -20.34
N ASP A 226 -12.50 4.71 -19.36
CA ASP A 226 -11.99 5.32 -18.14
C ASP A 226 -10.48 5.59 -18.26
N TYR A 227 -10.10 6.74 -18.80
CA TYR A 227 -8.69 7.14 -19.00
C TYR A 227 -7.89 7.33 -17.70
N ARG A 228 -8.54 7.24 -16.53
CA ARG A 228 -7.93 7.28 -15.21
C ARG A 228 -7.97 5.92 -14.52
N PHE A 229 -8.23 4.86 -15.26
CA PHE A 229 -8.18 3.49 -14.76
C PHE A 229 -6.82 2.86 -15.06
N ILE A 230 -6.27 2.18 -14.07
CA ILE A 230 -5.05 1.37 -14.19
C ILE A 230 -5.38 -0.04 -13.73
N PHE A 231 -5.25 -1.00 -14.64
CA PHE A 231 -5.40 -2.40 -14.27
C PHE A 231 -4.30 -2.84 -13.31
N LEU A 232 -4.69 -3.42 -12.18
CA LEU A 232 -3.77 -3.83 -11.12
C LEU A 232 -4.25 -5.14 -10.47
N ASN A 233 -3.29 -5.97 -10.07
CA ASN A 233 -3.55 -7.03 -9.10
C ASN A 233 -3.81 -6.39 -7.72
N ALA A 234 -5.02 -6.59 -7.19
CA ALA A 234 -5.49 -5.93 -5.99
C ALA A 234 -5.35 -6.80 -4.75
N GLY A 235 -4.65 -6.32 -3.77
CA GLY A 235 -4.72 -6.77 -2.39
C GLY A 235 -3.78 -7.88 -1.97
N ALA A 236 -3.45 -8.81 -2.81
CA ALA A 236 -2.50 -9.89 -2.48
C ALA A 236 -1.55 -10.14 -3.66
N ASP A 237 -0.35 -10.56 -3.34
CA ASP A 237 0.65 -10.90 -4.35
C ASP A 237 0.18 -12.05 -5.25
N ILE A 238 0.69 -12.09 -6.46
CA ILE A 238 0.57 -13.27 -7.32
C ILE A 238 1.36 -14.41 -6.63
N PRO A 239 0.74 -15.56 -6.35
CA PRO A 239 1.42 -16.68 -5.71
C PRO A 239 2.67 -17.11 -6.48
N LEU A 240 3.70 -17.52 -5.74
CA LEU A 240 4.97 -17.94 -6.32
C LEU A 240 4.83 -19.17 -7.25
N ASP A 241 3.85 -20.03 -6.98
CA ASP A 241 3.51 -21.21 -7.77
C ASP A 241 2.61 -20.90 -9.00
N THR A 242 2.35 -19.62 -9.27
CA THR A 242 1.62 -19.21 -10.48
C THR A 242 2.42 -19.58 -11.72
N PRO A 243 1.84 -20.32 -12.69
CA PRO A 243 2.55 -20.67 -13.91
C PRO A 243 3.10 -19.45 -14.64
N PRO A 244 4.41 -19.36 -14.95
CA PRO A 244 4.99 -18.22 -15.66
C PRO A 244 4.32 -17.94 -17.01
N GLU A 245 3.84 -18.99 -17.66
CA GLU A 245 3.13 -18.92 -18.92
C GLU A 245 1.83 -18.12 -18.81
N LEU A 246 1.14 -18.21 -17.67
CA LEU A 246 -0.05 -17.42 -17.40
C LEU A 246 0.29 -15.93 -17.30
N VAL A 247 1.37 -15.58 -16.61
CA VAL A 247 1.83 -14.18 -16.48
C VAL A 247 2.23 -13.63 -17.87
N THR A 248 2.95 -14.43 -18.66
CA THR A 248 3.36 -14.06 -20.02
C THR A 248 2.14 -13.87 -20.93
N LEU A 249 1.16 -14.77 -20.84
CA LEU A 249 -0.05 -14.70 -21.62
C LEU A 249 -0.88 -13.44 -21.31
N LEU A 250 -1.00 -13.11 -20.03
CA LEU A 250 -1.68 -11.89 -19.59
C LEU A 250 -0.97 -10.63 -20.09
N SER A 251 0.37 -10.58 -19.99
CA SER A 251 1.14 -9.43 -20.50
C SER A 251 1.05 -9.27 -22.01
N ALA A 252 0.98 -10.36 -22.77
CA ALA A 252 0.81 -10.32 -24.22
C ALA A 252 -0.57 -9.76 -24.64
N GLY A 253 -1.62 -10.00 -23.85
CA GLY A 253 -2.96 -9.43 -24.08
C GLY A 253 -2.99 -7.90 -23.97
N PHE A 254 -2.09 -7.27 -23.22
CA PHE A 254 -2.00 -5.81 -23.10
C PHE A 254 -1.24 -5.13 -24.25
N THR A 255 -0.45 -5.87 -25.03
CA THR A 255 0.36 -5.32 -26.12
C THR A 255 -0.31 -5.43 -27.48
N GLY A 256 -1.46 -6.09 -27.59
CA GLY A 256 -2.18 -6.38 -28.83
C GLY A 256 -3.31 -5.40 -29.20
N THR A 257 -3.44 -4.29 -28.46
CA THR A 257 -4.35 -3.16 -28.75
C THR A 257 -3.52 -1.92 -29.04
#